data_9261a55f9c2b8f6f8130b6926518aecd
#
_entry.id   9261a55f9c2b8f6f8130b6926518aecd
#
_cell.length_a   1.000
_cell.length_b   1.000
_cell.length_c   1.000
_cell.angle_alpha   90.00
_cell.angle_beta   90.00
_cell.angle_gamma   90.00
#
_symmetry.space_group_name_H-M   'P 1'
#
loop_
_entity.id
_entity.type
_entity.pdbx_description
1 polymer ?
#
loop_
_entity_poly.entity_id
_entity_poly.type
_entity_poly.pdbx_seq_one_letter_code
_entity_poly.pdbx_strand_id
1 'polypeptide(L)'
;MRDDVMKVEGNLCAAIALGAALTCAAALAGVTPALAASKPPPLTRDEAKPLKAAQDDLQKGSYDAALQELDKADALPKKSAYAQYLIDEMRGFAYVRTKQYPNAAKAMEAELTSGFAPADQVRTLTVALAQLSYQIRNYDKAIQYGQQAINKGWADAQMPTLVGQAYYLKGDWNGVIRFEKSQIAADEQKGVTPPDQPLQLLLSACLKLNSQDCENNALQQLVVYHPKPAYWQQLLYSMFKSVKSDRNLLQTYRLASDVDVLKRPEDFTDFAQLAIEAGSPGEAEQIIEKGMQENIFPDARTRGKAARLLADAKRAAARDQASLSRNAAEAARASNGNQDVGLGLAYYGYQQYDKAIQALTQGIAKGGLKDAPSAHLLLGIAQLKAGDKSAAIQSFKAVRGDPTLQRLATLWSLRARGGQA
;
A
#
# COMPACT_ATOMS: atom_id res chain seq x y z
N MET A 1 -11.51 -2.07 10.44
CA MET A 1 -10.22 -2.74 10.16
C MET A 1 -10.18 -4.26 10.43
N ARG A 2 -10.94 -4.81 11.39
CA ARG A 2 -11.05 -6.29 11.59
C ARG A 2 -11.93 -6.98 10.54
N ASP A 3 -12.89 -6.29 9.96
CA ASP A 3 -13.90 -6.90 9.08
C ASP A 3 -13.50 -6.95 7.59
N ASP A 4 -12.52 -6.16 7.16
CA ASP A 4 -12.08 -6.16 5.77
C ASP A 4 -11.04 -7.26 5.46
N VAL A 5 -10.31 -7.75 6.45
CA VAL A 5 -9.40 -8.90 6.29
C VAL A 5 -10.18 -10.21 6.09
N MET A 6 -11.40 -10.31 6.66
CA MET A 6 -12.25 -11.51 6.53
C MET A 6 -13.02 -11.60 5.21
N LYS A 7 -13.16 -10.53 4.44
CA LYS A 7 -13.83 -10.58 3.12
C LYS A 7 -12.99 -11.21 2.00
N VAL A 8 -11.69 -11.42 2.22
CA VAL A 8 -10.80 -12.05 1.23
C VAL A 8 -10.93 -13.59 1.26
N GLU A 9 -11.43 -14.18 2.35
CA GLU A 9 -11.62 -15.64 2.42
C GLU A 9 -12.68 -16.19 1.45
N GLY A 10 -13.59 -15.35 0.96
CA GLY A 10 -14.71 -15.78 0.08
C GLY A 10 -14.38 -15.99 -1.38
N ASN A 11 -13.33 -15.38 -1.92
CA ASN A 11 -13.06 -15.38 -3.37
C ASN A 11 -11.94 -16.33 -3.83
N LEU A 12 -11.19 -16.94 -2.92
CA LEU A 12 -10.08 -17.84 -3.29
C LEU A 12 -10.55 -19.27 -3.64
N CYS A 13 -11.76 -19.64 -3.28
CA CYS A 13 -12.33 -20.97 -3.60
C CYS A 13 -12.65 -21.21 -5.08
N ALA A 14 -12.63 -20.18 -5.92
CA ALA A 14 -13.04 -20.27 -7.32
C ALA A 14 -11.89 -20.53 -8.31
N ALA A 15 -10.62 -20.50 -7.88
CA ALA A 15 -9.48 -20.52 -8.81
C ALA A 15 -8.67 -21.83 -8.85
N ILE A 16 -9.01 -22.86 -8.08
CA ILE A 16 -8.37 -24.19 -8.24
C ILE A 16 -9.12 -24.98 -9.31
N ALA A 17 -9.17 -24.44 -10.53
CA ALA A 17 -9.40 -25.25 -11.73
C ALA A 17 -8.04 -25.81 -12.16
N LEU A 18 -7.54 -26.80 -11.45
CA LEU A 18 -6.45 -27.65 -11.92
C LEU A 18 -6.96 -28.42 -13.15
N GLY A 19 -6.85 -27.78 -14.30
CA GLY A 19 -6.89 -28.45 -15.60
C GLY A 19 -5.60 -29.24 -15.80
N ALA A 20 -5.32 -30.20 -14.94
CA ALA A 20 -4.35 -31.24 -15.26
C ALA A 20 -4.99 -32.15 -16.28
N ALA A 21 -4.73 -31.89 -17.58
CA ALA A 21 -4.94 -32.86 -18.61
C ALA A 21 -4.02 -34.04 -18.30
N LEU A 22 -4.60 -35.16 -17.85
CA LEU A 22 -3.92 -36.47 -17.85
C LEU A 22 -3.61 -36.80 -19.31
N THR A 23 -2.52 -36.31 -19.84
CA THR A 23 -1.99 -36.80 -21.12
C THR A 23 -1.10 -37.99 -20.82
N CYS A 24 -1.71 -39.15 -20.67
CA CYS A 24 -0.99 -40.41 -20.92
C CYS A 24 -0.61 -40.43 -22.39
N ALA A 25 0.61 -40.05 -22.72
CA ALA A 25 1.15 -40.07 -24.05
C ALA A 25 1.26 -41.51 -24.53
N ALA A 26 0.31 -41.91 -25.39
CA ALA A 26 0.56 -42.97 -26.37
C ALA A 26 1.60 -42.40 -27.37
N ALA A 27 2.79 -42.96 -27.40
CA ALA A 27 3.84 -42.58 -28.31
C ALA A 27 3.43 -42.82 -29.77
N LEU A 28 3.26 -41.73 -30.53
CA LEU A 28 3.37 -41.73 -31.98
C LEU A 28 4.25 -40.57 -32.42
N ALA A 29 5.23 -40.89 -33.23
CA ALA A 29 6.39 -40.20 -33.64
C ALA A 29 6.14 -38.83 -34.31
N GLY A 30 6.98 -37.84 -33.94
CA GLY A 30 7.17 -36.59 -34.67
C GLY A 30 8.39 -35.87 -34.07
N VAL A 31 9.51 -35.90 -34.78
CA VAL A 31 10.85 -35.48 -34.34
C VAL A 31 10.97 -33.96 -34.32
N THR A 32 11.26 -33.38 -33.16
CA THR A 32 12.04 -32.15 -33.02
C THR A 32 13.03 -32.35 -31.87
N PRO A 33 14.29 -31.88 -31.95
CA PRO A 33 15.30 -32.17 -30.94
C PRO A 33 15.13 -31.24 -29.72
N ALA A 34 14.43 -31.73 -28.70
CA ALA A 34 14.49 -31.20 -27.37
C ALA A 34 15.44 -32.07 -26.55
N LEU A 35 16.22 -31.42 -25.66
CA LEU A 35 17.12 -32.06 -24.69
C LEU A 35 16.55 -33.38 -24.18
N ALA A 36 17.34 -34.44 -24.30
CA ALA A 36 16.94 -35.83 -24.06
C ALA A 36 16.38 -36.03 -22.65
N ALA A 37 15.07 -35.96 -22.48
CA ALA A 37 14.41 -36.58 -21.35
C ALA A 37 14.66 -38.10 -21.50
N SER A 38 15.36 -38.70 -20.56
CA SER A 38 15.57 -40.16 -20.51
C SER A 38 14.19 -40.85 -20.54
N LYS A 39 14.01 -41.84 -21.41
CA LYS A 39 12.75 -42.63 -21.44
C LYS A 39 12.44 -43.10 -20.02
N PRO A 40 11.19 -42.95 -19.56
CA PRO A 40 10.81 -43.43 -18.26
C PRO A 40 11.11 -44.92 -18.11
N PRO A 41 11.57 -45.37 -16.93
CA PRO A 41 11.86 -46.79 -16.70
C PRO A 41 10.62 -47.64 -16.97
N PRO A 42 10.76 -48.83 -17.59
CA PRO A 42 9.64 -49.70 -17.81
C PRO A 42 9.06 -50.21 -16.50
N LEU A 43 7.73 -50.19 -16.36
CA LEU A 43 7.03 -50.80 -15.25
C LEU A 43 7.03 -52.35 -15.38
N THR A 44 7.15 -53.03 -14.27
CA THR A 44 6.89 -54.47 -14.22
C THR A 44 5.41 -54.76 -14.42
N ARG A 45 5.05 -56.00 -14.76
CA ARG A 45 3.63 -56.39 -14.94
C ARG A 45 2.81 -56.23 -13.67
N ASP A 46 3.45 -56.48 -12.51
CA ASP A 46 2.78 -56.35 -11.20
C ASP A 46 2.53 -54.89 -10.83
N GLU A 47 3.43 -53.97 -11.19
CA GLU A 47 3.25 -52.51 -11.01
C GLU A 47 2.21 -51.94 -12.00
N ALA A 48 2.30 -52.35 -13.26
CA ALA A 48 1.44 -51.83 -14.33
C ALA A 48 -0.04 -52.13 -14.13
N LYS A 49 -0.38 -53.32 -13.59
CA LYS A 49 -1.77 -53.75 -13.45
C LYS A 49 -2.61 -52.87 -12.51
N PRO A 50 -2.23 -52.63 -11.25
CA PRO A 50 -2.99 -51.74 -10.35
C PRO A 50 -2.90 -50.25 -10.77
N LEU A 51 -1.78 -49.79 -11.34
CA LEU A 51 -1.66 -48.42 -11.83
C LEU A 51 -2.62 -48.14 -13.00
N LYS A 52 -2.77 -49.11 -13.92
CA LYS A 52 -3.74 -49.01 -15.03
C LYS A 52 -5.17 -49.03 -14.52
N ALA A 53 -5.52 -49.87 -13.54
CA ALA A 53 -6.83 -49.89 -12.94
C ALA A 53 -7.16 -48.54 -12.25
N ALA A 54 -6.21 -48.00 -11.49
CA ALA A 54 -6.35 -46.70 -10.87
C ALA A 54 -6.58 -45.60 -11.92
N GLN A 55 -5.81 -45.61 -13.02
CA GLN A 55 -5.97 -44.63 -14.09
C GLN A 55 -7.36 -44.71 -14.75
N ASP A 56 -7.85 -45.93 -15.03
CA ASP A 56 -9.17 -46.14 -15.58
C ASP A 56 -10.28 -45.63 -14.65
N ASP A 57 -10.12 -45.83 -13.34
CA ASP A 57 -11.06 -45.35 -12.32
C ASP A 57 -11.01 -43.82 -12.17
N LEU A 58 -9.82 -43.19 -12.24
CA LEU A 58 -9.69 -41.73 -12.26
C LEU A 58 -10.41 -41.12 -13.48
N GLN A 59 -10.28 -41.74 -14.67
CA GLN A 59 -10.97 -41.28 -15.88
C GLN A 59 -12.49 -41.35 -15.76
N LYS A 60 -13.01 -42.34 -15.02
CA LYS A 60 -14.46 -42.51 -14.74
C LYS A 60 -14.94 -41.59 -13.59
N GLY A 61 -14.04 -40.91 -12.91
CA GLY A 61 -14.37 -40.11 -11.72
C GLY A 61 -14.58 -40.93 -10.44
N SER A 62 -14.23 -42.22 -10.46
CA SER A 62 -14.35 -43.15 -9.32
C SER A 62 -13.12 -43.02 -8.38
N TYR A 63 -12.94 -41.82 -7.77
CA TYR A 63 -11.72 -41.47 -7.05
C TYR A 63 -11.40 -42.40 -5.88
N ASP A 64 -12.42 -42.86 -5.12
CA ASP A 64 -12.22 -43.78 -4.00
C ASP A 64 -11.75 -45.16 -4.47
N ALA A 65 -12.28 -45.66 -5.59
CA ALA A 65 -11.83 -46.91 -6.20
C ALA A 65 -10.38 -46.78 -6.71
N ALA A 66 -10.06 -45.67 -7.36
CA ALA A 66 -8.70 -45.37 -7.78
C ALA A 66 -7.71 -45.35 -6.62
N LEU A 67 -8.06 -44.72 -5.48
CA LEU A 67 -7.22 -44.74 -4.27
C LEU A 67 -6.99 -46.17 -3.75
N GLN A 68 -7.99 -47.04 -3.77
CA GLN A 68 -7.82 -48.44 -3.37
C GLN A 68 -6.87 -49.22 -4.30
N GLU A 69 -6.94 -48.97 -5.63
CA GLU A 69 -5.99 -49.57 -6.57
C GLU A 69 -4.57 -49.03 -6.37
N LEU A 70 -4.41 -47.71 -6.03
CA LEU A 70 -3.13 -47.12 -5.70
C LEU A 70 -2.56 -47.67 -4.40
N ASP A 71 -3.40 -47.98 -3.41
CA ASP A 71 -2.95 -48.65 -2.17
C ASP A 71 -2.42 -50.06 -2.44
N LYS A 72 -3.03 -50.83 -3.40
CA LYS A 72 -2.51 -52.12 -3.85
C LYS A 72 -1.15 -51.95 -4.55
N ALA A 73 -0.99 -50.93 -5.40
CA ALA A 73 0.27 -50.64 -6.07
C ALA A 73 1.36 -50.28 -5.06
N ASP A 74 0.99 -49.47 -4.04
CA ASP A 74 1.91 -49.02 -3.03
C ASP A 74 2.39 -50.14 -2.06
N ALA A 75 1.55 -51.14 -1.82
CA ALA A 75 1.84 -52.30 -1.00
C ALA A 75 2.79 -53.30 -1.68
N LEU A 76 3.20 -53.12 -2.92
CA LEU A 76 4.10 -54.02 -3.62
C LEU A 76 5.49 -54.03 -2.96
N PRO A 77 6.05 -55.24 -2.64
CA PRO A 77 7.28 -55.35 -1.84
C PRO A 77 8.54 -54.86 -2.59
N LYS A 78 8.54 -54.83 -3.91
CA LYS A 78 9.66 -54.34 -4.77
C LYS A 78 9.13 -53.41 -5.85
N LYS A 79 8.76 -52.20 -5.39
CA LYS A 79 8.24 -51.17 -6.23
C LYS A 79 9.39 -50.28 -6.75
N SER A 80 9.37 -49.95 -8.03
CA SER A 80 10.34 -49.03 -8.62
C SER A 80 10.07 -47.60 -8.19
N ALA A 81 11.11 -46.76 -8.19
CA ALA A 81 10.96 -45.33 -7.89
C ALA A 81 10.03 -44.63 -8.90
N TYR A 82 10.00 -45.08 -10.14
CA TYR A 82 9.08 -44.57 -11.14
C TYR A 82 7.61 -44.98 -10.88
N ALA A 83 7.37 -46.23 -10.43
CA ALA A 83 6.03 -46.64 -9.99
C ALA A 83 5.55 -45.78 -8.78
N GLN A 84 6.44 -45.49 -7.82
CA GLN A 84 6.12 -44.60 -6.69
C GLN A 84 5.74 -43.18 -7.18
N TYR A 85 6.51 -42.62 -8.11
CA TYR A 85 6.16 -41.34 -8.72
C TYR A 85 4.76 -41.32 -9.32
N LEU A 86 4.38 -42.37 -10.11
CA LEU A 86 3.05 -42.45 -10.69
C LEU A 86 1.94 -42.65 -9.65
N ILE A 87 2.22 -43.37 -8.56
CA ILE A 87 1.28 -43.51 -7.44
C ILE A 87 1.05 -42.12 -6.80
N ASP A 88 2.11 -41.34 -6.56
CA ASP A 88 2.04 -40.04 -5.90
C ASP A 88 1.33 -39.01 -6.81
N GLU A 89 1.60 -39.00 -8.12
CA GLU A 89 0.89 -38.19 -9.12
C GLU A 89 -0.61 -38.47 -9.10
N MET A 90 -1.01 -39.74 -9.22
CA MET A 90 -2.42 -40.14 -9.26
C MET A 90 -3.13 -39.89 -7.93
N ARG A 91 -2.43 -40.11 -6.79
CA ARG A 91 -2.95 -39.80 -5.44
C ARG A 91 -3.15 -38.29 -5.27
N GLY A 92 -2.18 -37.46 -5.70
CA GLY A 92 -2.29 -36.01 -5.66
C GLY A 92 -3.57 -35.55 -6.36
N PHE A 93 -3.80 -36.04 -7.57
CA PHE A 93 -5.03 -35.76 -8.34
C PHE A 93 -6.30 -36.21 -7.62
N ALA A 94 -6.37 -37.48 -7.17
CA ALA A 94 -7.56 -38.04 -6.53
C ALA A 94 -7.89 -37.26 -5.22
N TYR A 95 -6.89 -36.96 -4.40
CA TYR A 95 -7.09 -36.22 -3.16
C TYR A 95 -7.56 -34.79 -3.37
N VAL A 96 -7.11 -34.08 -4.43
CA VAL A 96 -7.65 -32.76 -4.77
C VAL A 96 -9.14 -32.89 -5.12
N ARG A 97 -9.52 -33.88 -5.94
CA ARG A 97 -10.91 -34.10 -6.37
C ARG A 97 -11.84 -34.49 -5.23
N THR A 98 -11.32 -35.20 -4.25
CA THR A 98 -12.05 -35.59 -3.01
C THR A 98 -11.89 -34.57 -1.88
N LYS A 99 -11.25 -33.41 -2.14
CA LYS A 99 -11.01 -32.34 -1.15
C LYS A 99 -10.19 -32.77 0.08
N GLN A 100 -9.42 -33.84 -0.05
CA GLN A 100 -8.49 -34.29 0.99
C GLN A 100 -7.16 -33.52 0.88
N TYR A 101 -7.22 -32.21 1.06
CA TYR A 101 -6.11 -31.30 0.76
C TYR A 101 -4.80 -31.59 1.51
N PRO A 102 -4.79 -32.00 2.78
CA PRO A 102 -3.53 -32.40 3.44
C PRO A 102 -2.84 -33.61 2.78
N ASN A 103 -3.64 -34.61 2.35
CA ASN A 103 -3.12 -35.79 1.65
C ASN A 103 -2.64 -35.40 0.23
N ALA A 104 -3.39 -34.54 -0.46
CA ALA A 104 -2.99 -34.00 -1.76
C ALA A 104 -1.64 -33.29 -1.70
N ALA A 105 -1.44 -32.41 -0.71
CA ALA A 105 -0.17 -31.70 -0.54
C ALA A 105 1.00 -32.65 -0.32
N LYS A 106 0.81 -33.69 0.51
CA LYS A 106 1.83 -34.71 0.78
C LYS A 106 2.20 -35.51 -0.49
N ALA A 107 1.21 -35.95 -1.25
CA ALA A 107 1.42 -36.70 -2.49
C ALA A 107 2.11 -35.83 -3.55
N MET A 108 1.66 -34.57 -3.76
CA MET A 108 2.29 -33.64 -4.70
C MET A 108 3.73 -33.27 -4.31
N GLU A 109 4.07 -33.20 -3.02
CA GLU A 109 5.47 -33.02 -2.58
C GLU A 109 6.34 -34.22 -2.90
N ALA A 110 5.84 -35.44 -2.68
CA ALA A 110 6.55 -36.65 -3.03
C ALA A 110 6.76 -36.73 -4.54
N GLU A 111 5.73 -36.40 -5.33
CA GLU A 111 5.81 -36.28 -6.78
C GLU A 111 6.89 -35.26 -7.21
N LEU A 112 6.88 -34.03 -6.66
CA LEU A 112 7.82 -32.97 -6.97
C LEU A 112 9.28 -33.36 -6.66
N THR A 113 9.50 -34.11 -5.58
CA THR A 113 10.84 -34.51 -5.11
C THR A 113 11.34 -35.82 -5.71
N SER A 114 10.51 -36.53 -6.48
CA SER A 114 10.83 -37.82 -7.09
C SER A 114 11.97 -37.77 -8.11
N GLY A 115 12.16 -36.61 -8.75
CA GLY A 115 13.09 -36.42 -9.87
C GLY A 115 12.56 -36.90 -11.23
N PHE A 116 11.34 -37.44 -11.30
CA PHE A 116 10.70 -37.89 -12.55
C PHE A 116 9.77 -36.88 -13.16
N ALA A 117 9.29 -35.89 -12.39
CA ALA A 117 8.36 -34.87 -12.87
C ALA A 117 8.99 -34.02 -14.00
N PRO A 118 8.35 -33.90 -15.17
CA PRO A 118 8.80 -33.00 -16.25
C PRO A 118 8.84 -31.53 -15.79
N ALA A 119 9.63 -30.71 -16.46
CA ALA A 119 9.86 -29.32 -16.05
C ALA A 119 8.57 -28.46 -15.99
N ASP A 120 7.63 -28.67 -16.91
CA ASP A 120 6.32 -28.02 -16.91
C ASP A 120 5.44 -28.48 -15.75
N GLN A 121 5.51 -29.76 -15.39
CA GLN A 121 4.82 -30.32 -14.22
C GLN A 121 5.43 -29.81 -12.92
N VAL A 122 6.76 -29.71 -12.82
CA VAL A 122 7.45 -29.08 -11.67
C VAL A 122 6.94 -27.66 -11.43
N ARG A 123 6.77 -26.86 -12.50
CA ARG A 123 6.16 -25.52 -12.41
C ARG A 123 4.75 -25.59 -11.83
N THR A 124 3.89 -26.42 -12.40
CA THR A 124 2.48 -26.57 -12.00
C THR A 124 2.36 -27.04 -10.55
N LEU A 125 3.13 -28.05 -10.17
CA LEU A 125 3.19 -28.56 -8.79
C LEU A 125 3.64 -27.51 -7.79
N THR A 126 4.68 -26.73 -8.12
CA THR A 126 5.19 -25.68 -7.21
C THR A 126 4.12 -24.63 -6.94
N VAL A 127 3.40 -24.16 -7.97
CA VAL A 127 2.30 -23.20 -7.83
C VAL A 127 1.14 -23.80 -7.04
N ALA A 128 0.74 -25.04 -7.38
CA ALA A 128 -0.35 -25.74 -6.68
C ALA A 128 -0.02 -26.00 -5.21
N LEU A 129 1.21 -26.40 -4.90
CA LEU A 129 1.67 -26.61 -3.52
C LEU A 129 1.66 -25.32 -2.70
N ALA A 130 2.02 -24.16 -3.28
CA ALA A 130 1.90 -22.89 -2.59
C ALA A 130 0.44 -22.60 -2.18
N GLN A 131 -0.49 -22.74 -3.14
CA GLN A 131 -1.91 -22.48 -2.93
C GLN A 131 -2.53 -23.47 -1.93
N LEU A 132 -2.22 -24.76 -2.11
CA LEU A 132 -2.75 -25.82 -1.28
C LEU A 132 -2.22 -25.73 0.16
N SER A 133 -0.93 -25.41 0.31
CA SER A 133 -0.31 -25.20 1.63
C SER A 133 -0.94 -24.01 2.37
N TYR A 134 -1.24 -22.93 1.65
CA TYR A 134 -1.97 -21.80 2.22
C TYR A 134 -3.37 -22.22 2.71
N GLN A 135 -4.11 -22.96 1.89
CA GLN A 135 -5.46 -23.43 2.21
C GLN A 135 -5.50 -24.35 3.45
N ILE A 136 -4.52 -25.23 3.60
CA ILE A 136 -4.39 -26.10 4.79
C ILE A 136 -3.67 -25.43 5.97
N ARG A 137 -3.41 -24.12 5.87
CA ARG A 137 -2.72 -23.30 6.88
C ARG A 137 -1.29 -23.72 7.19
N ASN A 138 -0.64 -24.43 6.27
CA ASN A 138 0.78 -24.68 6.34
C ASN A 138 1.54 -23.49 5.71
N TYR A 139 1.59 -22.39 6.46
CA TYR A 139 2.13 -21.14 5.95
C TYR A 139 3.63 -21.22 5.63
N ASP A 140 4.40 -22.05 6.31
CA ASP A 140 5.81 -22.26 5.99
C ASP A 140 6.01 -22.79 4.57
N LYS A 141 5.26 -23.81 4.20
CA LYS A 141 5.30 -24.38 2.84
C LYS A 141 4.68 -23.46 1.80
N ALA A 142 3.60 -22.75 2.16
CA ALA A 142 3.01 -21.75 1.29
C ALA A 142 4.01 -20.65 0.92
N ILE A 143 4.78 -20.16 1.90
CA ILE A 143 5.85 -19.18 1.70
C ILE A 143 6.97 -19.79 0.84
N GLN A 144 7.45 -20.98 1.18
CA GLN A 144 8.53 -21.66 0.48
C GLN A 144 8.23 -21.83 -1.01
N TYR A 145 7.11 -22.47 -1.34
CA TYR A 145 6.74 -22.74 -2.73
C TYR A 145 6.30 -21.47 -3.48
N GLY A 146 5.61 -20.55 -2.79
CA GLY A 146 5.22 -19.27 -3.36
C GLY A 146 6.43 -18.42 -3.74
N GLN A 147 7.43 -18.29 -2.88
CA GLN A 147 8.67 -17.60 -3.19
C GLN A 147 9.46 -18.29 -4.31
N GLN A 148 9.48 -19.63 -4.32
CA GLN A 148 10.10 -20.38 -5.41
C GLN A 148 9.40 -20.07 -6.75
N ALA A 149 8.07 -20.06 -6.78
CA ALA A 149 7.30 -19.71 -7.98
C ALA A 149 7.59 -18.28 -8.45
N ILE A 150 7.64 -17.30 -7.53
CA ILE A 150 7.97 -15.90 -7.83
C ILE A 150 9.38 -15.80 -8.43
N ASN A 151 10.38 -16.37 -7.76
CA ASN A 151 11.79 -16.30 -8.18
C ASN A 151 12.07 -16.97 -9.53
N LYS A 152 11.27 -17.99 -9.87
CA LYS A 152 11.37 -18.69 -11.17
C LYS A 152 10.53 -18.04 -12.28
N GLY A 153 9.75 -17.01 -11.97
CA GLY A 153 8.82 -16.39 -12.94
C GLY A 153 7.62 -17.28 -13.29
N TRP A 154 7.25 -18.20 -12.41
CA TRP A 154 6.12 -19.11 -12.58
C TRP A 154 4.84 -18.59 -11.93
N ALA A 155 4.97 -17.58 -11.08
CA ALA A 155 3.88 -16.98 -10.31
C ALA A 155 2.92 -16.19 -11.22
N ASP A 156 1.65 -16.27 -10.92
CA ASP A 156 0.65 -15.32 -11.39
C ASP A 156 0.64 -14.04 -10.54
N ALA A 157 -0.21 -13.08 -10.89
CA ALA A 157 -0.33 -11.81 -10.17
C ALA A 157 -0.83 -11.96 -8.71
N GLN A 158 -1.43 -13.11 -8.36
CA GLN A 158 -1.99 -13.35 -7.02
C GLN A 158 -0.97 -13.98 -6.06
N MET A 159 0.06 -14.64 -6.59
CA MET A 159 1.04 -15.35 -5.77
C MET A 159 1.78 -14.44 -4.77
N PRO A 160 2.23 -13.22 -5.12
CA PRO A 160 2.83 -12.31 -4.14
C PRO A 160 1.88 -11.99 -2.98
N THR A 161 0.60 -11.75 -3.27
CA THR A 161 -0.42 -11.51 -2.25
C THR A 161 -0.58 -12.71 -1.32
N LEU A 162 -0.63 -13.94 -1.86
CA LEU A 162 -0.70 -15.16 -1.07
C LEU A 162 0.50 -15.29 -0.13
N VAL A 163 1.71 -15.04 -0.62
CA VAL A 163 2.95 -15.14 0.18
C VAL A 163 2.96 -14.10 1.29
N GLY A 164 2.61 -12.84 1.01
CA GLY A 164 2.51 -11.78 2.00
C GLY A 164 1.50 -12.11 3.10
N GLN A 165 0.32 -12.59 2.71
CA GLN A 165 -0.71 -13.05 3.65
C GLN A 165 -0.26 -14.27 4.46
N ALA A 166 0.47 -15.22 3.86
CA ALA A 166 1.00 -16.38 4.59
C ALA A 166 1.99 -15.96 5.67
N TYR A 167 2.90 -15.01 5.40
CA TYR A 167 3.76 -14.42 6.44
C TYR A 167 2.94 -13.77 7.55
N TYR A 168 1.90 -13.01 7.19
CA TYR A 168 1.04 -12.31 8.14
C TYR A 168 0.29 -13.30 9.06
N LEU A 169 -0.34 -14.32 8.48
CA LEU A 169 -1.11 -15.33 9.21
C LEU A 169 -0.21 -16.24 10.07
N LYS A 170 1.03 -16.44 9.66
CA LYS A 170 2.06 -17.10 10.47
C LYS A 170 2.49 -16.26 11.68
N GLY A 171 2.27 -14.93 11.66
CA GLY A 171 2.77 -13.99 12.67
C GLY A 171 4.24 -13.60 12.47
N ASP A 172 4.82 -13.89 11.32
CA ASP A 172 6.19 -13.47 10.99
C ASP A 172 6.17 -12.03 10.43
N TRP A 173 6.00 -11.06 11.34
CA TRP A 173 5.92 -9.65 11.01
C TRP A 173 7.19 -9.12 10.32
N ASN A 174 8.36 -9.61 10.70
CA ASN A 174 9.60 -9.27 10.01
C ASN A 174 9.65 -9.85 8.59
N GLY A 175 9.10 -11.05 8.41
CA GLY A 175 8.92 -11.67 7.10
C GLY A 175 8.01 -10.84 6.20
N VAL A 176 6.85 -10.39 6.71
CA VAL A 176 5.96 -9.44 6.00
C VAL A 176 6.72 -8.21 5.55
N ILE A 177 7.42 -7.54 6.49
CA ILE A 177 8.13 -6.28 6.19
C ILE A 177 9.19 -6.48 5.09
N ARG A 178 10.00 -7.51 5.19
CA ARG A 178 11.04 -7.79 4.17
C ARG A 178 10.41 -8.11 2.81
N PHE A 179 9.39 -8.96 2.81
CA PHE A 179 8.76 -9.40 1.58
C PHE A 179 8.03 -8.25 0.89
N GLU A 180 7.14 -7.53 1.59
CA GLU A 180 6.36 -6.45 0.99
C GLU A 180 7.24 -5.28 0.52
N LYS A 181 8.28 -4.91 1.29
CA LYS A 181 9.25 -3.91 0.81
C LYS A 181 9.94 -4.32 -0.49
N SER A 182 10.25 -5.60 -0.63
CA SER A 182 10.86 -6.13 -1.85
C SER A 182 9.90 -6.07 -3.04
N GLN A 183 8.61 -6.39 -2.84
CA GLN A 183 7.60 -6.31 -3.90
C GLN A 183 7.33 -4.85 -4.30
N ILE A 184 7.17 -3.96 -3.33
CA ILE A 184 6.98 -2.52 -3.56
C ILE A 184 8.15 -1.94 -4.36
N ALA A 185 9.40 -2.24 -3.97
CA ALA A 185 10.58 -1.79 -4.69
C ALA A 185 10.65 -2.33 -6.12
N ALA A 186 10.20 -3.57 -6.35
CA ALA A 186 10.16 -4.16 -7.69
C ALA A 186 9.10 -3.46 -8.58
N ASP A 187 7.96 -3.07 -8.03
CA ASP A 187 6.93 -2.31 -8.74
C ASP A 187 7.44 -0.90 -9.08
N GLU A 188 8.05 -0.21 -8.11
CA GLU A 188 8.66 1.11 -8.31
C GLU A 188 9.72 1.11 -9.41
N GLN A 189 10.59 0.09 -9.46
CA GLN A 189 11.61 -0.07 -10.50
C GLN A 189 11.02 -0.26 -11.90
N LYS A 190 9.83 -0.88 -11.99
CA LYS A 190 9.08 -1.05 -13.25
C LYS A 190 8.24 0.17 -13.62
N GLY A 191 8.21 1.22 -12.77
CA GLY A 191 7.33 2.37 -12.94
C GLY A 191 5.85 2.04 -12.73
N VAL A 192 5.57 0.95 -12.03
CA VAL A 192 4.19 0.53 -11.67
C VAL A 192 3.87 1.04 -10.28
N THR A 193 2.67 1.60 -10.12
CA THR A 193 2.18 2.00 -8.80
C THR A 193 1.98 0.77 -7.92
N PRO A 194 2.66 0.68 -6.76
CA PRO A 194 2.45 -0.42 -5.82
C PRO A 194 0.98 -0.52 -5.39
N PRO A 195 0.38 -1.71 -5.36
CA PRO A 195 -1.01 -1.87 -4.93
C PRO A 195 -1.22 -1.45 -3.46
N ASP A 196 -2.46 -1.05 -3.12
CA ASP A 196 -2.82 -0.60 -1.75
C ASP A 196 -2.65 -1.73 -0.71
N GLN A 197 -3.02 -2.96 -1.05
CA GLN A 197 -3.02 -4.10 -0.13
C GLN A 197 -1.62 -4.47 0.43
N PRO A 198 -0.55 -4.62 -0.36
CA PRO A 198 0.82 -4.81 0.14
C PRO A 198 1.26 -3.72 1.11
N LEU A 199 0.95 -2.45 0.81
CA LEU A 199 1.28 -1.32 1.66
C LEU A 199 0.51 -1.34 2.99
N GLN A 200 -0.78 -1.74 2.98
CA GLN A 200 -1.57 -1.93 4.20
C GLN A 200 -1.05 -3.09 5.05
N LEU A 201 -0.62 -4.18 4.41
CA LEU A 201 -0.05 -5.33 5.09
C LEU A 201 1.29 -4.97 5.76
N LEU A 202 2.13 -4.20 5.05
CA LEU A 202 3.35 -3.62 5.59
C LEU A 202 3.07 -2.73 6.80
N LEU A 203 2.11 -1.80 6.69
CA LEU A 203 1.70 -0.92 7.80
C LEU A 203 1.23 -1.74 9.01
N SER A 204 0.38 -2.76 8.76
CA SER A 204 -0.13 -3.61 9.83
C SER A 204 0.99 -4.37 10.55
N ALA A 205 1.98 -4.89 9.83
CA ALA A 205 3.13 -5.55 10.43
C ALA A 205 4.00 -4.58 11.24
N CYS A 206 4.21 -3.35 10.76
CA CYS A 206 4.93 -2.30 11.50
C CYS A 206 4.24 -1.96 12.82
N LEU A 207 2.90 -1.86 12.81
CA LEU A 207 2.09 -1.64 14.02
C LEU A 207 2.21 -2.80 15.01
N LYS A 208 2.22 -4.06 14.53
CA LYS A 208 2.40 -5.25 15.38
C LYS A 208 3.76 -5.28 16.08
N LEU A 209 4.79 -4.74 15.44
CA LEU A 209 6.13 -4.60 16.01
C LEU A 209 6.32 -3.33 16.84
N ASN A 210 5.31 -2.45 16.94
CA ASN A 210 5.40 -1.13 17.56
C ASN A 210 6.59 -0.31 17.02
N SER A 211 6.89 -0.43 15.73
CA SER A 211 8.01 0.26 15.08
C SER A 211 7.54 1.55 14.43
N GLN A 212 7.69 2.67 15.15
CA GLN A 212 7.24 3.99 14.70
C GLN A 212 7.85 4.43 13.36
N ASP A 213 9.14 4.15 13.14
CA ASP A 213 9.80 4.50 11.88
C ASP A 213 9.26 3.68 10.71
N CYS A 214 9.01 2.39 10.93
CA CYS A 214 8.40 1.52 9.93
C CYS A 214 6.98 1.98 9.59
N GLU A 215 6.16 2.28 10.62
CA GLU A 215 4.81 2.81 10.48
C GLU A 215 4.80 4.11 9.67
N ASN A 216 5.63 5.09 10.05
CA ASN A 216 5.73 6.36 9.34
C ASN A 216 6.13 6.15 7.87
N ASN A 217 7.09 5.28 7.58
CA ASN A 217 7.51 5.01 6.20
C ASN A 217 6.39 4.35 5.38
N ALA A 218 5.68 3.37 5.95
CA ALA A 218 4.54 2.72 5.28
C ALA A 218 3.40 3.72 5.00
N LEU A 219 3.06 4.57 5.98
CA LEU A 219 2.05 5.62 5.82
C LEU A 219 2.46 6.66 4.77
N GLN A 220 3.75 7.02 4.70
CA GLN A 220 4.25 7.94 3.67
C GLN A 220 4.07 7.37 2.26
N GLN A 221 4.34 6.08 2.06
CA GLN A 221 4.08 5.42 0.77
C GLN A 221 2.58 5.36 0.47
N LEU A 222 1.75 5.02 1.46
CA LEU A 222 0.29 4.99 1.31
C LEU A 222 -0.28 6.36 0.90
N VAL A 223 0.18 7.46 1.47
CA VAL A 223 -0.32 8.80 1.09
C VAL A 223 0.20 9.28 -0.27
N VAL A 224 1.30 8.73 -0.76
CA VAL A 224 1.82 9.03 -2.11
C VAL A 224 1.04 8.26 -3.17
N TYR A 225 0.91 6.95 -3.00
CA TYR A 225 0.32 6.07 -4.01
C TYR A 225 -1.21 5.97 -3.89
N HIS A 226 -1.73 6.01 -2.68
CA HIS A 226 -3.17 5.83 -2.38
C HIS A 226 -3.65 6.88 -1.37
N PRO A 227 -3.70 8.17 -1.73
CA PRO A 227 -3.99 9.26 -0.80
C PRO A 227 -5.41 9.19 -0.24
N LYS A 228 -5.56 8.55 0.93
CA LYS A 228 -6.82 8.48 1.68
C LYS A 228 -6.72 9.35 2.93
N PRO A 229 -7.79 10.08 3.33
CA PRO A 229 -7.78 10.89 4.56
C PRO A 229 -7.37 10.11 5.80
N ALA A 230 -7.75 8.83 5.91
CA ALA A 230 -7.41 7.99 7.05
C ALA A 230 -5.88 7.81 7.25
N TYR A 231 -5.09 7.71 6.18
CA TYR A 231 -3.64 7.60 6.27
C TYR A 231 -2.99 8.93 6.68
N TRP A 232 -3.51 10.05 6.15
CA TRP A 232 -3.10 11.39 6.56
C TRP A 232 -3.43 11.65 8.03
N GLN A 233 -4.60 11.23 8.50
CA GLN A 233 -4.99 11.36 9.90
C GLN A 233 -3.99 10.67 10.83
N GLN A 234 -3.54 9.46 10.49
CA GLN A 234 -2.54 8.75 11.27
C GLN A 234 -1.18 9.47 11.27
N LEU A 235 -0.71 9.95 10.11
CA LEU A 235 0.54 10.71 10.00
C LEU A 235 0.50 12.01 10.82
N LEU A 236 -0.62 12.74 10.78
CA LEU A 236 -0.79 14.02 11.45
C LEU A 236 -1.08 13.90 12.95
N TYR A 237 -1.57 12.73 13.39
CA TYR A 237 -1.90 12.53 14.80
C TYR A 237 -0.72 12.82 15.75
N SER A 238 0.48 12.34 15.41
CA SER A 238 1.69 12.60 16.19
C SER A 238 2.12 14.07 16.14
N MET A 239 1.84 14.77 15.03
CA MET A 239 2.13 16.18 14.87
C MET A 239 1.26 17.02 15.82
N PHE A 240 -0.04 16.83 15.81
CA PHE A 240 -0.97 17.53 16.72
C PHE A 240 -0.62 17.34 18.20
N LYS A 241 -0.11 16.15 18.58
CA LYS A 241 0.33 15.89 19.96
C LYS A 241 1.65 16.54 20.35
N SER A 242 2.56 16.72 19.42
CA SER A 242 3.93 17.15 19.68
C SER A 242 4.16 18.65 19.47
N VAL A 243 3.32 19.30 18.66
CA VAL A 243 3.45 20.75 18.37
C VAL A 243 3.06 21.58 19.59
N LYS A 244 3.99 22.49 19.99
CA LYS A 244 3.82 23.34 21.18
C LYS A 244 3.63 24.82 20.87
N SER A 245 3.90 25.27 19.64
CA SER A 245 3.75 26.68 19.26
C SER A 245 2.56 26.87 18.34
N ASP A 246 1.81 27.94 18.56
CA ASP A 246 0.63 28.30 17.76
C ASP A 246 0.98 28.46 16.27
N ARG A 247 2.16 29.01 15.99
CA ARG A 247 2.69 29.12 14.63
C ARG A 247 2.79 27.76 13.93
N ASN A 248 3.41 26.79 14.58
CA ASN A 248 3.59 25.44 13.98
C ASN A 248 2.27 24.67 13.97
N LEU A 249 1.39 24.93 14.94
CA LEU A 249 0.03 24.37 14.97
C LEU A 249 -0.81 24.87 13.80
N LEU A 250 -0.75 26.17 13.48
CA LEU A 250 -1.39 26.73 12.29
C LEU A 250 -0.91 26.03 11.00
N GLN A 251 0.40 25.81 10.86
CA GLN A 251 0.94 25.10 9.69
C GLN A 251 0.44 23.63 9.62
N THR A 252 0.27 22.98 10.78
CA THR A 252 -0.30 21.64 10.86
C THR A 252 -1.77 21.63 10.45
N TYR A 253 -2.57 22.60 10.89
CA TYR A 253 -3.95 22.77 10.46
C TYR A 253 -4.09 23.03 8.96
N ARG A 254 -3.18 23.81 8.36
CA ARG A 254 -3.16 24.03 6.90
C ARG A 254 -3.04 22.71 6.13
N LEU A 255 -2.10 21.86 6.53
CA LEU A 255 -1.96 20.56 5.90
C LEU A 255 -3.18 19.67 6.17
N ALA A 256 -3.65 19.62 7.40
CA ALA A 256 -4.82 18.83 7.79
C ALA A 256 -6.09 19.22 7.01
N SER A 257 -6.27 20.52 6.77
CA SER A 257 -7.38 21.03 5.94
C SER A 257 -7.22 20.65 4.47
N ASP A 258 -5.99 20.71 3.93
CA ASP A 258 -5.71 20.40 2.53
C ASP A 258 -5.92 18.92 2.19
N VAL A 259 -5.66 18.03 3.17
CA VAL A 259 -5.83 16.58 3.02
C VAL A 259 -7.16 16.06 3.60
N ASP A 260 -8.08 16.97 3.91
CA ASP A 260 -9.46 16.71 4.36
C ASP A 260 -9.58 15.82 5.62
N VAL A 261 -8.73 16.04 6.63
CA VAL A 261 -8.80 15.29 7.90
C VAL A 261 -9.42 16.06 9.06
N LEU A 262 -9.76 17.34 8.89
CA LEU A 262 -10.48 18.12 9.89
C LEU A 262 -11.95 17.69 9.88
N LYS A 263 -12.46 17.19 11.02
CA LYS A 263 -13.83 16.67 11.11
C LYS A 263 -14.59 17.14 12.35
N ARG A 264 -13.90 17.77 13.31
CA ARG A 264 -14.53 18.24 14.56
C ARG A 264 -14.76 19.74 14.50
N PRO A 265 -15.84 20.26 15.12
CA PRO A 265 -16.09 21.70 15.21
C PRO A 265 -14.91 22.52 15.75
N GLU A 266 -14.21 21.94 16.73
CA GLU A 266 -13.05 22.57 17.37
C GLU A 266 -11.90 22.75 16.37
N ASP A 267 -11.63 21.75 15.51
CA ASP A 267 -10.56 21.83 14.52
C ASP A 267 -10.72 23.07 13.62
N PHE A 268 -11.93 23.37 13.18
CA PHE A 268 -12.25 24.53 12.35
C PHE A 268 -12.17 25.85 13.11
N THR A 269 -12.69 25.89 14.35
CA THR A 269 -12.66 27.13 15.17
C THR A 269 -11.25 27.45 15.64
N ASP A 270 -10.44 26.46 16.02
CA ASP A 270 -9.07 26.66 16.47
C ASP A 270 -8.17 27.08 15.30
N PHE A 271 -8.34 26.46 14.13
CA PHE A 271 -7.65 26.88 12.92
C PHE A 271 -7.97 28.36 12.60
N ALA A 272 -9.24 28.75 12.57
CA ALA A 272 -9.64 30.13 12.26
C ALA A 272 -9.11 31.13 13.27
N GLN A 273 -9.11 30.79 14.57
CA GLN A 273 -8.55 31.63 15.61
C GLN A 273 -7.06 31.86 15.40
N LEU A 274 -6.31 30.79 15.18
CA LEU A 274 -4.86 30.86 14.91
C LEU A 274 -4.55 31.64 13.62
N ALA A 275 -5.39 31.54 12.60
CA ALA A 275 -5.22 32.28 11.36
C ALA A 275 -5.44 33.79 11.56
N ILE A 276 -6.45 34.20 12.36
CA ILE A 276 -6.67 35.61 12.73
C ILE A 276 -5.47 36.17 13.49
N GLU A 277 -4.98 35.42 14.50
CA GLU A 277 -3.84 35.81 15.33
C GLU A 277 -2.53 35.92 14.53
N ALA A 278 -2.38 35.06 13.52
CA ALA A 278 -1.25 35.10 12.58
C ALA A 278 -1.33 36.22 11.53
N GLY A 279 -2.43 37.00 11.49
CA GLY A 279 -2.63 38.05 10.47
C GLY A 279 -3.10 37.52 9.10
N SER A 280 -3.79 36.39 9.08
CA SER A 280 -4.39 35.79 7.88
C SER A 280 -5.92 35.69 8.00
N PRO A 281 -6.66 36.80 8.16
CA PRO A 281 -8.09 36.77 8.42
C PRO A 281 -8.91 36.23 7.26
N GLY A 282 -8.45 36.34 6.02
CA GLY A 282 -9.07 35.74 4.85
C GLY A 282 -9.06 34.20 4.91
N GLU A 283 -7.99 33.61 5.42
CA GLU A 283 -7.91 32.17 5.63
C GLU A 283 -8.89 31.69 6.73
N ALA A 284 -9.03 32.50 7.80
CA ALA A 284 -9.99 32.22 8.87
C ALA A 284 -11.45 32.28 8.38
N GLU A 285 -11.77 33.24 7.53
CA GLU A 285 -13.08 33.33 6.89
C GLU A 285 -13.39 32.05 6.09
N GLN A 286 -12.47 31.65 5.23
CA GLN A 286 -12.63 30.49 4.37
C GLN A 286 -12.82 29.17 5.13
N ILE A 287 -12.04 28.95 6.20
CA ILE A 287 -12.12 27.68 6.93
C ILE A 287 -13.44 27.57 7.69
N ILE A 288 -13.96 28.66 8.26
CA ILE A 288 -15.26 28.64 8.93
C ILE A 288 -16.40 28.46 7.91
N GLU A 289 -16.34 29.15 6.75
CA GLU A 289 -17.31 28.98 5.68
C GLU A 289 -17.33 27.53 5.17
N LYS A 290 -16.16 26.93 4.97
CA LYS A 290 -16.03 25.51 4.64
C LYS A 290 -16.71 24.62 5.67
N GLY A 291 -16.43 24.84 6.98
CA GLY A 291 -17.07 24.07 8.04
C GLY A 291 -18.59 24.22 8.11
N MET A 292 -19.13 25.41 7.78
CA MET A 292 -20.55 25.63 7.67
C MET A 292 -21.16 24.89 6.47
N GLN A 293 -20.51 24.92 5.32
CA GLN A 293 -20.95 24.22 4.09
C GLN A 293 -20.96 22.71 4.27
N GLU A 294 -19.97 22.17 5.00
CA GLU A 294 -19.84 20.74 5.30
C GLU A 294 -20.69 20.30 6.50
N ASN A 295 -21.49 21.19 7.10
CA ASN A 295 -22.32 20.90 8.27
C ASN A 295 -21.53 20.38 9.50
N ILE A 296 -20.30 20.87 9.68
CA ILE A 296 -19.41 20.45 10.78
C ILE A 296 -19.94 20.88 12.16
N PHE A 297 -20.80 21.92 12.23
CA PHE A 297 -21.32 22.49 13.47
C PHE A 297 -22.73 21.96 13.76
N PRO A 298 -22.88 20.83 14.49
CA PRO A 298 -24.16 20.11 14.58
C PRO A 298 -25.22 20.79 15.47
N ASP A 299 -24.80 21.55 16.48
CA ASP A 299 -25.68 22.14 17.47
C ASP A 299 -25.66 23.69 17.48
N ALA A 300 -26.62 24.31 18.19
CA ALA A 300 -26.76 25.77 18.25
C ALA A 300 -25.53 26.46 18.87
N ARG A 301 -24.87 25.79 19.84
CA ARG A 301 -23.69 26.36 20.55
C ARG A 301 -22.49 26.43 19.61
N THR A 302 -22.18 25.34 18.92
CA THR A 302 -21.04 25.28 17.98
C THR A 302 -21.28 26.17 16.77
N ARG A 303 -22.51 26.19 16.22
CA ARG A 303 -22.90 27.16 15.16
C ARG A 303 -22.78 28.60 15.61
N GLY A 304 -23.24 28.93 16.86
CA GLY A 304 -23.12 30.27 17.39
C GLY A 304 -21.68 30.74 17.62
N LYS A 305 -20.78 29.82 18.04
CA LYS A 305 -19.33 30.10 18.14
C LYS A 305 -18.73 30.37 16.75
N ALA A 306 -19.01 29.51 15.79
CA ALA A 306 -18.51 29.64 14.42
C ALA A 306 -19.01 30.93 13.75
N ALA A 307 -20.29 31.28 13.91
CA ALA A 307 -20.85 32.50 13.33
C ALA A 307 -20.21 33.79 13.88
N ARG A 308 -19.92 33.83 15.18
CA ARG A 308 -19.21 34.96 15.81
C ARG A 308 -17.79 35.05 15.24
N LEU A 309 -17.06 33.95 15.20
CA LEU A 309 -15.71 33.90 14.67
C LEU A 309 -15.65 34.31 13.20
N LEU A 310 -16.63 33.88 12.39
CA LEU A 310 -16.76 34.31 11.00
C LEU A 310 -16.98 35.82 10.87
N ALA A 311 -17.84 36.39 11.72
CA ALA A 311 -18.07 37.84 11.73
C ALA A 311 -16.79 38.61 12.11
N ASP A 312 -16.01 38.11 13.06
CA ASP A 312 -14.71 38.69 13.45
C ASP A 312 -13.69 38.58 12.31
N ALA A 313 -13.59 37.41 11.67
CA ALA A 313 -12.74 37.18 10.51
C ALA A 313 -13.08 38.13 9.34
N LYS A 314 -14.36 38.28 8.99
CA LYS A 314 -14.82 39.20 7.95
C LYS A 314 -14.48 40.65 8.25
N ARG A 315 -14.67 41.11 9.52
CA ARG A 315 -14.29 42.48 9.90
C ARG A 315 -12.77 42.70 9.84
N ALA A 316 -11.99 41.71 10.25
CA ALA A 316 -10.53 41.76 10.15
C ALA A 316 -10.05 41.73 8.68
N ALA A 317 -10.63 40.86 7.85
CA ALA A 317 -10.35 40.77 6.43
C ALA A 317 -10.64 42.08 5.67
N ALA A 318 -11.77 42.73 5.95
CA ALA A 318 -12.11 44.04 5.33
C ALA A 318 -11.07 45.14 5.66
N ARG A 319 -10.61 45.21 6.93
CA ARG A 319 -9.55 46.14 7.32
C ARG A 319 -8.20 45.83 6.67
N ASP A 320 -7.85 44.54 6.62
CA ASP A 320 -6.60 44.09 6.02
C ASP A 320 -6.58 44.35 4.51
N GLN A 321 -7.64 44.01 3.79
CA GLN A 321 -7.77 44.30 2.36
C GLN A 321 -7.65 45.80 2.02
N ALA A 322 -8.26 46.66 2.84
CA ALA A 322 -8.14 48.11 2.68
C ALA A 322 -6.70 48.62 2.84
N SER A 323 -5.85 47.88 3.58
CA SER A 323 -4.44 48.24 3.84
C SER A 323 -3.46 47.64 2.83
N LEU A 324 -3.84 46.67 2.00
CA LEU A 324 -2.92 45.89 1.16
C LEU A 324 -2.06 46.77 0.23
N SER A 325 -2.64 47.81 -0.43
CA SER A 325 -1.89 48.67 -1.34
C SER A 325 -0.82 49.48 -0.58
N ARG A 326 -1.14 49.95 0.62
CA ARG A 326 -0.19 50.65 1.47
C ARG A 326 0.91 49.70 1.96
N ASN A 327 0.53 48.51 2.43
CA ASN A 327 1.46 47.49 2.90
C ASN A 327 2.43 47.05 1.78
N ALA A 328 1.95 46.98 0.53
CA ALA A 328 2.79 46.72 -0.63
C ALA A 328 3.84 47.80 -0.89
N ALA A 329 3.44 49.08 -0.77
CA ALA A 329 4.35 50.21 -0.93
C ALA A 329 5.40 50.27 0.20
N GLU A 330 5.01 49.92 1.41
CA GLU A 330 5.92 49.83 2.56
C GLU A 330 6.90 48.68 2.42
N ALA A 331 6.40 47.49 2.00
CA ALA A 331 7.22 46.31 1.73
C ALA A 331 8.28 46.61 0.65
N ALA A 332 7.90 47.34 -0.43
CA ALA A 332 8.84 47.69 -1.49
C ALA A 332 10.03 48.54 -0.98
N ARG A 333 9.82 49.37 0.03
CA ARG A 333 10.83 50.27 0.61
C ARG A 333 11.62 49.62 1.75
N ALA A 334 11.17 48.50 2.29
CA ALA A 334 11.80 47.85 3.44
C ALA A 334 13.17 47.26 3.10
N SER A 335 14.11 47.41 4.04
CA SER A 335 15.49 46.90 3.92
C SER A 335 15.60 45.39 4.17
N ASN A 336 14.54 44.74 4.71
CA ASN A 336 14.47 43.31 4.93
C ASN A 336 13.12 42.78 4.46
N GLY A 337 13.04 41.44 4.31
CA GLY A 337 11.90 40.77 3.70
C GLY A 337 10.69 40.52 4.60
N ASN A 338 10.69 40.98 5.87
CA ASN A 338 9.59 40.62 6.78
C ASN A 338 8.23 41.19 6.33
N GLN A 339 8.21 42.41 5.79
CA GLN A 339 6.97 43.03 5.30
C GLN A 339 6.47 42.34 4.01
N ASP A 340 7.38 41.91 3.12
CA ASP A 340 7.03 41.15 1.93
C ASP A 340 6.42 39.79 2.33
N VAL A 341 6.99 39.11 3.34
CA VAL A 341 6.43 37.83 3.86
C VAL A 341 5.06 38.05 4.47
N GLY A 342 4.83 39.11 5.23
CA GLY A 342 3.51 39.47 5.76
C GLY A 342 2.49 39.74 4.66
N LEU A 343 2.88 40.47 3.62
CA LEU A 343 2.06 40.73 2.44
C LEU A 343 1.74 39.43 1.68
N GLY A 344 2.73 38.54 1.55
CA GLY A 344 2.56 37.21 0.97
C GLY A 344 1.57 36.34 1.73
N LEU A 345 1.59 36.39 3.06
CA LEU A 345 0.63 35.71 3.94
C LEU A 345 -0.80 36.25 3.71
N ALA A 346 -0.96 37.59 3.63
CA ALA A 346 -2.26 38.21 3.36
C ALA A 346 -2.80 37.76 1.98
N TYR A 347 -2.00 37.84 0.93
CA TYR A 347 -2.41 37.37 -0.41
C TYR A 347 -2.75 35.88 -0.43
N TYR A 348 -1.99 35.03 0.27
CA TYR A 348 -2.32 33.62 0.43
C TYR A 348 -3.69 33.43 1.07
N GLY A 349 -3.97 34.16 2.17
CA GLY A 349 -5.26 34.12 2.86
C GLY A 349 -6.45 34.54 1.98
N TYR A 350 -6.22 35.31 0.94
CA TYR A 350 -7.23 35.70 -0.06
C TYR A 350 -7.18 34.85 -1.35
N GLN A 351 -6.46 33.74 -1.36
CA GLN A 351 -6.27 32.84 -2.51
C GLN A 351 -5.66 33.52 -3.75
N GLN A 352 -5.00 34.69 -3.56
CA GLN A 352 -4.25 35.38 -4.62
C GLN A 352 -2.84 34.78 -4.71
N TYR A 353 -2.76 33.50 -5.09
CA TYR A 353 -1.54 32.70 -4.97
C TYR A 353 -0.37 33.26 -5.77
N ASP A 354 -0.60 33.78 -6.98
CA ASP A 354 0.47 34.39 -7.79
C ASP A 354 1.10 35.59 -7.09
N LYS A 355 0.27 36.48 -6.50
CA LYS A 355 0.77 37.62 -5.71
C LYS A 355 1.46 37.15 -4.42
N ALA A 356 0.94 36.11 -3.78
CA ALA A 356 1.58 35.53 -2.60
C ALA A 356 2.97 34.98 -2.95
N ILE A 357 3.10 34.23 -4.04
CA ILE A 357 4.38 33.72 -4.53
C ILE A 357 5.36 34.85 -4.81
N GLN A 358 4.92 35.89 -5.52
CA GLN A 358 5.75 37.06 -5.83
C GLN A 358 6.27 37.72 -4.56
N ALA A 359 5.39 38.06 -3.61
CA ALA A 359 5.74 38.73 -2.38
C ALA A 359 6.68 37.87 -1.50
N LEU A 360 6.36 36.57 -1.33
CA LEU A 360 7.20 35.64 -0.57
C LEU A 360 8.59 35.47 -1.18
N THR A 361 8.68 35.35 -2.51
CA THR A 361 9.95 35.24 -3.22
C THR A 361 10.80 36.50 -3.04
N GLN A 362 10.20 37.69 -3.15
CA GLN A 362 10.88 38.97 -2.90
C GLN A 362 11.36 39.07 -1.45
N GLY A 363 10.50 38.68 -0.48
CA GLY A 363 10.87 38.71 0.94
C GLY A 363 12.02 37.79 1.29
N ILE A 364 12.02 36.56 0.74
CA ILE A 364 13.09 35.60 0.92
C ILE A 364 14.41 36.13 0.30
N ALA A 365 14.32 36.71 -0.91
CA ALA A 365 15.49 37.27 -1.59
C ALA A 365 16.10 38.47 -0.87
N LYS A 366 15.29 39.37 -0.27
CA LYS A 366 15.78 40.48 0.57
C LYS A 366 16.49 40.00 1.84
N GLY A 367 16.11 38.84 2.37
CA GLY A 367 16.69 38.29 3.58
C GLY A 367 16.32 39.03 4.86
N GLY A 368 17.09 38.80 5.94
CA GLY A 368 16.82 39.41 7.25
C GLY A 368 15.48 38.94 7.87
N LEU A 369 15.00 37.76 7.49
CA LEU A 369 13.72 37.21 7.95
C LEU A 369 13.81 36.78 9.42
N LYS A 370 12.81 37.13 10.20
CA LYS A 370 12.63 36.66 11.58
C LYS A 370 12.28 35.16 11.60
N ASP A 371 11.62 34.68 10.55
CA ASP A 371 11.13 33.29 10.41
C ASP A 371 11.26 32.82 8.98
N ALA A 372 12.48 32.57 8.55
CA ALA A 372 12.75 32.05 7.20
C ALA A 372 12.15 30.65 6.96
N PRO A 373 12.14 29.69 7.92
CA PRO A 373 11.51 28.39 7.74
C PRO A 373 10.02 28.48 7.38
N SER A 374 9.25 29.32 8.10
CA SER A 374 7.82 29.53 7.79
C SER A 374 7.60 30.22 6.45
N ALA A 375 8.48 31.16 6.06
CA ALA A 375 8.37 31.81 4.75
C ALA A 375 8.59 30.81 3.61
N HIS A 376 9.59 29.95 3.68
CA HIS A 376 9.82 28.91 2.69
C HIS A 376 8.67 27.89 2.63
N LEU A 377 8.13 27.49 3.82
CA LEU A 377 6.99 26.57 3.86
C LEU A 377 5.76 27.19 3.20
N LEU A 378 5.43 28.44 3.53
CA LEU A 378 4.29 29.16 2.95
C LEU A 378 4.44 29.38 1.44
N LEU A 379 5.66 29.70 0.97
CA LEU A 379 5.95 29.79 -0.46
C LEU A 379 5.65 28.46 -1.17
N GLY A 380 6.13 27.34 -0.63
CA GLY A 380 5.84 26.03 -1.19
C GLY A 380 4.35 25.70 -1.19
N ILE A 381 3.61 26.06 -0.13
CA ILE A 381 2.16 25.87 -0.08
C ILE A 381 1.46 26.73 -1.16
N ALA A 382 1.83 28.00 -1.29
CA ALA A 382 1.25 28.89 -2.30
C ALA A 382 1.51 28.38 -3.73
N GLN A 383 2.74 27.93 -4.03
CA GLN A 383 3.10 27.32 -5.31
C GLN A 383 2.29 26.05 -5.60
N LEU A 384 2.11 25.19 -4.58
CA LEU A 384 1.28 23.98 -4.72
C LEU A 384 -0.17 24.32 -5.02
N LYS A 385 -0.72 25.34 -4.35
CA LYS A 385 -2.09 25.86 -4.60
C LYS A 385 -2.25 26.51 -5.97
N ALA A 386 -1.20 27.12 -6.49
CA ALA A 386 -1.13 27.64 -7.86
C ALA A 386 -0.93 26.53 -8.92
N GLY A 387 -0.71 25.26 -8.51
CA GLY A 387 -0.52 24.13 -9.42
C GLY A 387 0.95 23.83 -9.76
N ASP A 388 1.91 24.64 -9.32
CA ASP A 388 3.34 24.40 -9.57
C ASP A 388 3.93 23.45 -8.51
N LYS A 389 3.71 22.16 -8.72
CA LYS A 389 4.21 21.09 -7.83
C LYS A 389 5.75 21.05 -7.75
N SER A 390 6.41 21.37 -8.88
CA SER A 390 7.87 21.32 -8.96
C SER A 390 8.53 22.41 -8.11
N ALA A 391 8.10 23.67 -8.28
CA ALA A 391 8.56 24.77 -7.47
C ALA A 391 8.23 24.57 -5.99
N ALA A 392 7.02 24.08 -5.67
CA ALA A 392 6.60 23.78 -4.31
C ALA A 392 7.57 22.80 -3.60
N ILE A 393 7.93 21.69 -4.27
CA ILE A 393 8.87 20.71 -3.72
C ILE A 393 10.25 21.34 -3.46
N GLN A 394 10.74 22.25 -4.30
CA GLN A 394 12.01 22.94 -4.08
C GLN A 394 11.91 23.88 -2.86
N SER A 395 10.81 24.64 -2.75
CA SER A 395 10.57 25.50 -1.58
C SER A 395 10.47 24.70 -0.27
N PHE A 396 9.81 23.54 -0.28
CA PHE A 396 9.74 22.65 0.88
C PHE A 396 11.14 22.12 1.28
N LYS A 397 11.99 21.78 0.33
CA LYS A 397 13.37 21.36 0.58
C LYS A 397 14.23 22.48 1.19
N ALA A 398 13.87 23.74 1.01
CA ALA A 398 14.60 24.88 1.57
C ALA A 398 14.25 25.16 3.04
N VAL A 399 13.21 24.53 3.60
CA VAL A 399 12.84 24.67 5.01
C VAL A 399 13.94 24.08 5.90
N ARG A 400 14.60 24.91 6.72
CA ARG A 400 15.71 24.55 7.60
C ARG A 400 15.56 25.26 8.94
N GLY A 401 16.19 24.72 10.00
CA GLY A 401 16.30 25.39 11.31
C GLY A 401 15.16 25.15 12.30
N ASP A 402 14.03 24.60 11.86
CA ASP A 402 12.92 24.17 12.73
C ASP A 402 12.53 22.72 12.40
N PRO A 403 12.79 21.75 13.30
CA PRO A 403 12.50 20.33 13.03
C PRO A 403 11.01 20.03 12.74
N THR A 404 10.09 20.77 13.39
CA THR A 404 8.65 20.62 13.17
C THR A 404 8.25 21.07 11.77
N LEU A 405 8.74 22.25 11.35
CA LEU A 405 8.48 22.77 10.01
C LEU A 405 9.17 21.94 8.92
N GLN A 406 10.35 21.37 9.19
CA GLN A 406 11.01 20.43 8.27
C GLN A 406 10.18 19.16 8.07
N ARG A 407 9.60 18.62 9.15
CA ARG A 407 8.70 17.47 9.07
C ARG A 407 7.42 17.82 8.28
N LEU A 408 6.82 18.97 8.54
CA LEU A 408 5.66 19.46 7.77
C LEU A 408 6.01 19.66 6.29
N ALA A 409 7.16 20.24 5.98
CA ALA A 409 7.63 20.42 4.60
C ALA A 409 7.81 19.06 3.88
N THR A 410 8.29 18.04 4.61
CA THR A 410 8.34 16.66 4.08
C THR A 410 6.95 16.16 3.76
N LEU A 411 5.98 16.29 4.66
CA LEU A 411 4.59 15.85 4.44
C LEU A 411 3.92 16.62 3.30
N TRP A 412 4.13 17.92 3.18
CA TRP A 412 3.68 18.73 2.05
C TRP A 412 4.30 18.28 0.71
N SER A 413 5.59 17.86 0.74
CA SER A 413 6.24 17.29 -0.44
C SER A 413 5.61 15.96 -0.86
N LEU A 414 5.20 15.12 0.10
CA LEU A 414 4.42 13.89 -0.20
C LEU A 414 3.06 14.22 -0.81
N ARG A 415 2.38 15.23 -0.25
CA ARG A 415 1.09 15.72 -0.79
C ARG A 415 1.23 16.23 -2.24
N ALA A 416 2.33 16.95 -2.53
CA ALA A 416 2.62 17.43 -3.88
C ALA A 416 2.88 16.29 -4.88
N ARG A 417 3.46 15.17 -4.43
CA ARG A 417 3.72 13.97 -5.25
C ARG A 417 2.47 13.09 -5.41
N GLY A 418 1.61 13.07 -4.40
CA GLY A 418 0.39 12.23 -4.42
C GLY A 418 -0.53 12.59 -5.58
N GLY A 419 -1.13 11.55 -6.20
CA GLY A 419 -1.99 11.70 -7.37
C GLY A 419 -1.24 11.90 -8.70
N GLN A 420 0.05 11.55 -8.76
CA GLN A 420 0.84 11.46 -10.01
C GLN A 420 0.90 10.04 -10.59
N ALA A 421 0.15 9.09 -10.00
CA ALA A 421 0.08 7.72 -10.49
C ALA A 421 -1.11 7.51 -11.42
#